data_762c78060c6fdd2c408ee87d2461c164
#
_entry.id   762c78060c6fdd2c408ee87d2461c164
#
_cell.length_a   1.000
_cell.length_b   1.000
_cell.length_c   1.000
_cell.angle_alpha   90.00
_cell.angle_beta   90.00
_cell.angle_gamma   90.00
#
_symmetry.space_group_name_H-M   'P 1'
#
loop_
_entity.id
_entity.type
_entity.pdbx_description
1 polymer ?
#
loop_
_entity_poly.entity_id
_entity_poly.type
_entity_poly.pdbx_seq_one_letter_code
_entity_poly.pdbx_strand_id
1 'polypeptide(L)'
;LHRSRKGSNHTQQPRLLPEHGGEEGSSGTAMSKTRFDKKEVFPGEKLAVIEEYSDGEGTYEADGQVRSAELGEAKLNQRERAVEVDKRTRELNLPVEGTEIIAETGSVTRRDARVDIFMVGKKRVEPTWTGVLHALDVAREYSRDLEMALRNGDVIKAKIVNTKNRLIQLSMAGPEYGVVYAYCSRCGNLLERQKGRLTCTKCNRVEHRQTARTYGTEELV
;
A
#
# COMPACT_ATOMS: atom_id res chain seq x y z
N LEU A 1 53.39 1.17 -48.23
CA LEU A 1 52.73 2.32 -48.92
C LEU A 1 51.92 3.13 -47.94
N HIS A 2 52.45 4.33 -47.70
CA HIS A 2 51.87 5.45 -46.93
C HIS A 2 50.47 5.83 -47.38
N ARG A 3 49.61 6.22 -46.43
CA ARG A 3 48.87 7.47 -46.53
C ARG A 3 48.28 7.94 -45.20
N SER A 4 48.90 8.99 -44.68
CA SER A 4 48.38 9.89 -43.62
C SER A 4 47.09 10.54 -44.04
N ARG A 5 46.11 10.68 -43.12
CA ARG A 5 45.09 11.71 -43.21
C ARG A 5 44.97 12.43 -41.85
N LYS A 6 45.28 13.72 -41.94
CA LYS A 6 45.12 14.76 -40.91
C LYS A 6 43.61 14.93 -40.64
N GLY A 7 43.21 14.95 -39.37
CA GLY A 7 41.90 15.32 -38.90
C GLY A 7 42.02 16.64 -38.13
N SER A 8 41.34 17.63 -38.57
CA SER A 8 41.29 19.01 -38.03
C SER A 8 40.45 19.06 -36.75
N ASN A 9 41.04 19.63 -35.69
CA ASN A 9 40.37 20.07 -34.47
C ASN A 9 39.40 21.21 -34.81
N HIS A 10 38.12 21.03 -34.43
CA HIS A 10 37.14 22.10 -34.40
C HIS A 10 36.76 22.37 -32.96
N THR A 11 37.36 23.39 -32.39
CA THR A 11 37.05 23.96 -31.06
C THR A 11 35.77 24.76 -31.20
N GLN A 12 34.65 24.24 -30.65
CA GLN A 12 33.43 25.03 -30.48
C GLN A 12 33.47 25.79 -29.16
N GLN A 13 33.43 27.09 -29.23
CA GLN A 13 33.27 28.05 -28.15
C GLN A 13 31.81 27.98 -27.60
N PRO A 14 31.59 28.17 -26.28
CA PRO A 14 30.27 28.25 -25.71
C PRO A 14 29.61 29.59 -26.03
N ARG A 15 28.35 29.52 -26.54
CA ARG A 15 27.50 30.68 -26.75
C ARG A 15 27.06 31.27 -25.43
N LEU A 16 27.38 32.52 -25.18
CA LEU A 16 26.82 33.36 -24.11
C LEU A 16 25.37 33.68 -24.43
N LEU A 17 24.49 33.46 -23.44
CA LEU A 17 23.09 33.86 -23.44
C LEU A 17 22.98 35.37 -23.18
N PRO A 18 22.02 36.10 -23.79
CA PRO A 18 21.84 37.52 -23.52
C PRO A 18 21.15 37.79 -22.19
N GLU A 19 21.69 38.74 -21.45
CA GLU A 19 21.07 39.32 -20.25
C GLU A 19 19.88 40.18 -20.71
N HIS A 20 18.69 39.89 -20.16
CA HIS A 20 17.54 40.78 -20.32
C HIS A 20 17.44 41.71 -19.12
N GLY A 21 17.57 42.98 -19.44
CA GLY A 21 17.43 44.13 -18.57
C GLY A 21 16.02 44.24 -18.01
N GLY A 22 15.96 44.87 -16.84
CA GLY A 22 14.76 45.12 -16.10
C GLY A 22 13.84 46.17 -16.81
N GLU A 23 12.56 46.01 -16.59
CA GLU A 23 11.58 47.08 -16.67
C GLU A 23 10.74 47.10 -15.41
N GLU A 24 10.91 48.17 -14.64
CA GLU A 24 9.97 48.58 -13.60
C GLU A 24 8.76 49.22 -14.27
N GLY A 25 7.56 48.82 -13.83
CA GLY A 25 6.32 49.35 -14.40
C GLY A 25 5.07 49.10 -13.58
N SER A 26 4.81 49.99 -12.59
CA SER A 26 3.50 50.54 -12.24
C SER A 26 2.31 49.64 -11.85
N SER A 27 1.98 49.73 -10.55
CA SER A 27 0.65 49.82 -9.91
C SER A 27 -0.60 49.36 -10.68
N GLY A 28 -1.18 48.26 -10.21
CA GLY A 28 -2.55 47.88 -10.48
C GLY A 28 -3.00 46.86 -9.44
N THR A 29 -3.84 47.30 -8.49
CA THR A 29 -4.48 46.44 -7.48
C THR A 29 -5.41 45.46 -8.20
N ALA A 30 -4.88 44.33 -8.64
CA ALA A 30 -5.63 43.16 -9.04
C ALA A 30 -5.42 42.09 -7.96
N MET A 31 -6.52 41.66 -7.33
CA MET A 31 -6.54 40.51 -6.41
C MET A 31 -5.62 39.42 -6.95
N SER A 32 -4.50 39.19 -6.28
CA SER A 32 -3.53 38.18 -6.69
C SER A 32 -4.22 36.82 -6.67
N LYS A 33 -4.52 36.31 -7.83
CA LYS A 33 -4.78 34.88 -8.01
C LYS A 33 -3.61 34.18 -7.37
N THR A 34 -3.86 33.48 -6.28
CA THR A 34 -2.87 32.86 -5.43
C THR A 34 -1.92 32.01 -6.29
N ARG A 35 -0.65 32.29 -6.18
CA ARG A 35 0.48 31.82 -6.99
C ARG A 35 0.67 30.29 -6.96
N PHE A 36 -0.19 29.55 -6.25
CA PHE A 36 -0.01 28.14 -5.93
C PHE A 36 -1.15 27.22 -6.39
N ASP A 37 -2.30 27.78 -6.80
CA ASP A 37 -3.45 26.93 -7.17
C ASP A 37 -3.10 26.10 -8.40
N LYS A 38 -3.09 24.76 -8.20
CA LYS A 38 -2.74 23.73 -9.20
C LYS A 38 -1.26 23.70 -9.63
N LYS A 39 -0.34 24.15 -8.79
CA LYS A 39 1.09 24.01 -9.02
C LYS A 39 1.57 22.64 -8.54
N GLU A 40 2.35 21.94 -9.36
CA GLU A 40 3.09 20.76 -8.94
C GLU A 40 4.21 21.15 -7.99
N VAL A 41 4.28 20.48 -6.82
CA VAL A 41 5.21 20.82 -5.75
C VAL A 41 5.95 19.59 -5.25
N PHE A 42 7.17 19.82 -4.76
CA PHE A 42 8.05 18.79 -4.23
C PHE A 42 8.17 18.89 -2.71
N PRO A 43 8.48 17.76 -2.01
CA PRO A 43 8.71 17.78 -0.58
C PRO A 43 9.77 18.81 -0.17
N GLY A 44 9.45 19.64 0.86
CA GLY A 44 10.30 20.74 1.33
C GLY A 44 10.13 22.07 0.58
N GLU A 45 9.38 22.11 -0.53
CA GLU A 45 9.13 23.36 -1.25
C GLU A 45 8.27 24.30 -0.42
N LYS A 46 8.65 25.61 -0.39
CA LYS A 46 7.88 26.66 0.28
C LYS A 46 6.61 26.97 -0.49
N LEU A 47 5.47 26.92 0.19
CA LEU A 47 4.15 27.20 -0.36
C LEU A 47 3.62 28.56 0.09
N ALA A 48 3.65 28.83 1.40
CA ALA A 48 3.11 30.06 1.99
C ALA A 48 3.89 30.46 3.24
N VAL A 49 3.48 31.55 3.87
CA VAL A 49 3.89 31.95 5.22
C VAL A 49 2.72 31.74 6.17
N ILE A 50 3.01 31.42 7.43
CA ILE A 50 1.97 31.08 8.42
C ILE A 50 1.04 32.24 8.77
N GLU A 51 1.47 33.48 8.53
CA GLU A 51 0.62 34.66 8.73
C GLU A 51 -0.51 34.75 7.69
N GLU A 52 -0.34 34.12 6.52
CA GLU A 52 -1.35 34.16 5.45
C GLU A 52 -2.20 32.89 5.43
N TYR A 53 -1.54 31.72 5.58
CA TYR A 53 -2.18 30.42 5.49
C TYR A 53 -1.60 29.44 6.51
N SER A 54 -2.46 28.61 7.10
CA SER A 54 -2.07 27.48 7.94
C SER A 54 -1.65 26.27 7.11
N ASP A 55 -0.97 25.34 7.74
CA ASP A 55 -0.71 24.03 7.19
C ASP A 55 -1.99 23.17 7.17
N GLY A 56 -2.18 22.41 6.10
CA GLY A 56 -3.26 21.46 5.89
C GLY A 56 -2.72 20.08 5.55
N GLU A 57 -3.57 19.24 4.94
CA GLU A 57 -3.18 17.91 4.55
C GLU A 57 -2.03 17.93 3.53
N GLY A 58 -0.99 17.10 3.74
CA GLY A 58 0.20 17.03 2.88
C GLY A 58 1.16 18.21 3.01
N THR A 59 1.01 19.05 4.04
CA THR A 59 1.90 20.19 4.34
C THR A 59 2.38 20.18 5.79
N TYR A 60 3.40 20.95 6.10
CA TYR A 60 3.91 21.13 7.45
C TYR A 60 4.50 22.52 7.65
N GLU A 61 4.51 22.98 8.89
CA GLU A 61 5.14 24.23 9.28
C GLU A 61 6.61 24.04 9.62
N ALA A 62 7.46 24.90 9.07
CA ALA A 62 8.86 25.02 9.46
C ALA A 62 9.35 26.47 9.24
N ASP A 63 10.02 27.03 10.25
CA ASP A 63 10.62 28.38 10.21
C ASP A 63 9.64 29.49 9.80
N GLY A 64 8.38 29.43 10.29
CA GLY A 64 7.33 30.40 9.95
C GLY A 64 6.82 30.28 8.50
N GLN A 65 7.06 29.16 7.85
CA GLN A 65 6.66 28.88 6.47
C GLN A 65 5.89 27.57 6.40
N VAL A 66 4.84 27.56 5.58
CA VAL A 66 4.15 26.34 5.20
C VAL A 66 4.89 25.70 4.03
N ARG A 67 5.32 24.45 4.19
CA ARG A 67 6.07 23.68 3.20
C ARG A 67 5.33 22.42 2.81
N SER A 68 5.54 21.95 1.59
CA SER A 68 5.02 20.65 1.14
C SER A 68 5.73 19.50 1.87
N ALA A 69 4.95 18.55 2.41
CA ALA A 69 5.45 17.29 2.93
C ALA A 69 5.55 16.21 1.84
N GLU A 70 4.78 16.36 0.76
CA GLU A 70 4.59 15.34 -0.25
C GLU A 70 4.80 15.87 -1.66
N LEU A 71 5.03 14.94 -2.62
CA LEU A 71 5.01 15.23 -4.04
C LEU A 71 3.56 15.27 -4.52
N GLY A 72 3.10 16.38 -5.06
CA GLY A 72 1.72 16.49 -5.49
C GLY A 72 1.36 17.83 -6.10
N GLU A 73 0.08 18.11 -6.10
CA GLU A 73 -0.49 19.37 -6.59
C GLU A 73 -0.99 20.21 -5.41
N ALA A 74 -0.43 21.42 -5.24
CA ALA A 74 -0.85 22.31 -4.18
C ALA A 74 -2.23 22.90 -4.47
N LYS A 75 -3.10 22.89 -3.46
CA LYS A 75 -4.44 23.46 -3.47
C LYS A 75 -4.62 24.43 -2.32
N LEU A 76 -5.40 25.46 -2.55
CA LEU A 76 -5.74 26.42 -1.52
C LEU A 76 -7.16 26.18 -1.02
N ASN A 77 -7.29 25.82 0.23
CA ASN A 77 -8.57 25.79 0.94
C ASN A 77 -8.90 27.19 1.46
N GLN A 78 -9.64 27.96 0.67
CA GLN A 78 -9.99 29.33 1.02
C GLN A 78 -10.90 29.46 2.24
N ARG A 79 -11.68 28.41 2.58
CA ARG A 79 -12.59 28.44 3.73
C ARG A 79 -11.82 28.36 5.04
N GLU A 80 -10.82 27.51 5.08
CA GLU A 80 -10.01 27.25 6.27
C GLU A 80 -8.71 28.06 6.27
N ARG A 81 -8.44 28.78 5.18
CA ARG A 81 -7.16 29.46 4.94
C ARG A 81 -5.97 28.53 5.12
N ALA A 82 -6.08 27.30 4.61
CA ALA A 82 -5.06 26.28 4.68
C ALA A 82 -4.52 25.97 3.28
N VAL A 83 -3.25 25.61 3.21
CA VAL A 83 -2.65 25.06 2.00
C VAL A 83 -2.61 23.54 2.14
N GLU A 84 -3.16 22.84 1.16
CA GLU A 84 -3.20 21.38 1.09
C GLU A 84 -2.41 20.91 -0.12
N VAL A 85 -1.86 19.70 -0.07
CA VAL A 85 -1.19 19.09 -1.22
C VAL A 85 -1.85 17.75 -1.52
N ASP A 86 -2.51 17.68 -2.69
CA ASP A 86 -3.01 16.41 -3.22
C ASP A 86 -1.84 15.57 -3.70
N LYS A 87 -1.55 14.51 -2.99
CA LYS A 87 -0.40 13.68 -3.30
C LYS A 87 -0.59 12.87 -4.59
N ARG A 88 0.43 12.89 -5.43
CA ARG A 88 0.52 12.05 -6.64
C ARG A 88 1.16 10.69 -6.40
N THR A 89 1.81 10.51 -5.26
CA THR A 89 2.43 9.23 -4.92
C THR A 89 1.37 8.22 -4.50
N ARG A 90 1.61 6.96 -4.88
CA ARG A 90 0.73 5.86 -4.46
C ARG A 90 0.76 5.74 -2.94
N GLU A 91 -0.40 5.78 -2.31
CA GLU A 91 -0.52 5.49 -0.89
C GLU A 91 -0.09 4.07 -0.58
N LEU A 92 0.75 3.93 0.44
CA LEU A 92 1.04 2.62 1.00
C LEU A 92 -0.20 2.11 1.71
N ASN A 93 -0.71 0.97 1.28
CA ASN A 93 -1.82 0.32 1.96
C ASN A 93 -1.30 -0.38 3.21
N LEU A 94 -1.21 0.39 4.31
CA LEU A 94 -0.71 -0.12 5.59
C LEU A 94 -1.76 -0.99 6.27
N PRO A 95 -1.34 -2.07 6.93
CA PRO A 95 -2.23 -2.90 7.72
C PRO A 95 -2.66 -2.15 8.99
N VAL A 96 -3.95 -1.82 9.08
CA VAL A 96 -4.56 -1.14 10.23
C VAL A 96 -5.45 -2.09 11.00
N GLU A 97 -5.48 -1.95 12.33
CA GLU A 97 -6.37 -2.73 13.20
C GLU A 97 -7.83 -2.65 12.74
N GLY A 98 -8.52 -3.77 12.73
CA GLY A 98 -9.90 -3.87 12.27
C GLY A 98 -10.09 -4.13 10.78
N THR A 99 -9.03 -4.02 9.95
CA THR A 99 -9.12 -4.25 8.50
C THR A 99 -9.13 -5.75 8.19
N GLU A 100 -9.92 -6.13 7.19
CA GLU A 100 -9.91 -7.48 6.62
C GLU A 100 -8.73 -7.65 5.68
N ILE A 101 -8.14 -8.85 5.70
CA ILE A 101 -6.99 -9.18 4.85
C ILE A 101 -7.17 -10.53 4.17
N ILE A 102 -6.45 -10.71 3.06
CA ILE A 102 -6.25 -12.01 2.45
C ILE A 102 -4.75 -12.30 2.47
N ALA A 103 -4.43 -13.50 2.93
CA ALA A 103 -3.04 -13.94 3.12
C ALA A 103 -2.86 -15.39 2.70
N GLU A 104 -1.65 -15.72 2.30
CA GLU A 104 -1.23 -17.10 2.07
C GLU A 104 -0.54 -17.65 3.31
N THR A 105 -0.83 -18.88 3.67
CA THR A 105 -0.25 -19.55 4.83
C THR A 105 1.12 -20.11 4.50
N GLY A 106 2.17 -19.50 5.06
CA GLY A 106 3.57 -19.92 4.85
C GLY A 106 3.98 -21.11 5.69
N SER A 107 3.81 -21.02 7.02
CA SER A 107 4.13 -22.11 7.95
C SER A 107 3.09 -22.24 9.03
N VAL A 108 2.69 -23.48 9.34
CA VAL A 108 1.71 -23.79 10.39
C VAL A 108 2.38 -24.66 11.44
N THR A 109 2.18 -24.31 12.70
CA THR A 109 2.51 -25.11 13.86
C THR A 109 1.22 -25.36 14.66
N ARG A 110 1.29 -26.15 15.73
CA ARG A 110 0.12 -26.40 16.58
C ARG A 110 -0.47 -25.14 17.22
N ARG A 111 0.37 -24.13 17.52
CA ARG A 111 -0.05 -22.92 18.26
C ARG A 111 -0.15 -21.68 17.40
N ASP A 112 0.69 -21.57 16.39
CA ASP A 112 0.83 -20.37 15.57
C ASP A 112 0.94 -20.71 14.09
N ALA A 113 0.44 -19.84 13.22
CA ALA A 113 0.71 -19.86 11.80
C ALA A 113 1.30 -18.51 11.37
N ARG A 114 2.33 -18.56 10.54
CA ARG A 114 2.84 -17.39 9.81
C ARG A 114 2.17 -17.32 8.46
N VAL A 115 1.74 -16.14 8.10
CA VAL A 115 1.04 -15.90 6.85
C VAL A 115 1.60 -14.67 6.16
N ASP A 116 1.61 -14.71 4.83
CA ASP A 116 2.06 -13.60 3.99
C ASP A 116 0.84 -12.89 3.43
N ILE A 117 0.61 -11.67 3.94
CA ILE A 117 -0.54 -10.83 3.60
C ILE A 117 -0.25 -10.16 2.26
N PHE A 118 -1.04 -10.45 1.24
CA PHE A 118 -0.93 -9.86 -0.08
C PHE A 118 -2.11 -8.94 -0.45
N MET A 119 -3.20 -8.94 0.36
CA MET A 119 -4.28 -7.97 0.24
C MET A 119 -4.68 -7.40 1.60
N VAL A 120 -4.89 -6.09 1.64
CA VAL A 120 -5.42 -5.35 2.80
C VAL A 120 -6.68 -4.62 2.33
N GLY A 121 -7.84 -4.99 2.89
CA GLY A 121 -9.12 -4.59 2.34
C GLY A 121 -9.29 -5.13 0.92
N LYS A 122 -9.55 -4.23 -0.03
CA LYS A 122 -9.70 -4.57 -1.46
C LYS A 122 -8.45 -4.27 -2.31
N LYS A 123 -7.36 -3.82 -1.70
CA LYS A 123 -6.16 -3.42 -2.41
C LYS A 123 -5.05 -4.44 -2.22
N ARG A 124 -4.39 -4.82 -3.30
CA ARG A 124 -3.19 -5.64 -3.25
C ARG A 124 -2.02 -4.84 -2.67
N VAL A 125 -1.18 -5.48 -1.87
CA VAL A 125 0.00 -4.88 -1.25
C VAL A 125 1.28 -5.55 -1.75
N GLU A 126 2.25 -4.73 -2.11
CA GLU A 126 3.59 -5.14 -2.51
C GLU A 126 4.60 -4.16 -1.89
N PRO A 127 5.58 -4.65 -1.12
CA PRO A 127 5.82 -6.05 -0.73
C PRO A 127 4.73 -6.60 0.23
N THR A 128 4.63 -7.93 0.32
CA THR A 128 3.73 -8.62 1.25
C THR A 128 4.12 -8.35 2.69
N TRP A 129 3.13 -8.32 3.58
CA TRP A 129 3.34 -8.18 5.02
C TRP A 129 3.26 -9.55 5.70
N THR A 130 4.13 -9.81 6.65
CA THR A 130 4.04 -11.04 7.44
C THR A 130 3.12 -10.84 8.64
N GLY A 131 2.09 -11.68 8.74
CA GLY A 131 1.18 -11.77 9.87
C GLY A 131 1.37 -13.05 10.69
N VAL A 132 0.88 -13.03 11.91
CA VAL A 132 0.84 -14.18 12.80
C VAL A 132 -0.59 -14.42 13.25
N LEU A 133 -1.04 -15.67 13.11
CA LEU A 133 -2.31 -16.15 13.57
C LEU A 133 -2.08 -17.12 14.73
N HIS A 134 -2.63 -16.82 15.90
CA HIS A 134 -2.52 -17.70 17.07
C HIS A 134 -3.71 -18.66 17.12
N ALA A 135 -3.52 -19.89 17.60
CA ALA A 135 -4.57 -20.91 17.69
C ALA A 135 -5.80 -20.47 18.50
N LEU A 136 -5.61 -19.58 19.49
CA LEU A 136 -6.71 -19.03 20.30
C LEU A 136 -7.57 -18.02 19.53
N ASP A 137 -7.04 -17.43 18.47
CA ASP A 137 -7.73 -16.45 17.61
C ASP A 137 -8.45 -17.10 16.42
N VAL A 138 -8.55 -18.42 16.44
CA VAL A 138 -9.29 -19.26 15.50
C VAL A 138 -10.57 -19.79 16.18
N ALA A 139 -11.44 -20.49 15.45
CA ALA A 139 -12.64 -21.06 16.06
C ALA A 139 -12.28 -22.03 17.19
N ARG A 140 -13.12 -22.05 18.23
CA ARG A 140 -12.87 -22.85 19.46
C ARG A 140 -12.55 -24.33 19.20
N GLU A 141 -13.10 -24.89 18.12
CA GLU A 141 -12.86 -26.28 17.72
C GLU A 141 -11.39 -26.55 17.38
N TYR A 142 -10.67 -25.55 16.89
CA TYR A 142 -9.28 -25.65 16.44
C TYR A 142 -8.27 -25.02 17.42
N SER A 143 -8.72 -24.52 18.56
CA SER A 143 -7.87 -23.82 19.52
C SER A 143 -6.74 -24.67 20.12
N ARG A 144 -6.82 -26.00 20.01
CA ARG A 144 -5.79 -26.94 20.49
C ARG A 144 -4.80 -27.37 19.42
N ASP A 145 -5.21 -27.34 18.15
CA ASP A 145 -4.37 -27.81 17.05
C ASP A 145 -4.72 -27.06 15.77
N LEU A 146 -3.93 -26.04 15.50
CA LEU A 146 -4.09 -25.18 14.35
C LEU A 146 -3.83 -25.91 13.03
N GLU A 147 -3.01 -26.97 13.05
CA GLU A 147 -2.73 -27.79 11.87
C GLU A 147 -3.98 -28.51 11.33
N MET A 148 -5.02 -28.66 12.13
CA MET A 148 -6.29 -29.19 11.66
C MET A 148 -7.16 -28.15 10.95
N ALA A 149 -6.97 -26.86 11.30
CA ALA A 149 -7.69 -25.73 10.69
C ALA A 149 -7.08 -25.25 9.39
N LEU A 150 -5.75 -25.30 9.28
CA LEU A 150 -4.96 -24.71 8.21
C LEU A 150 -3.86 -25.63 7.73
N ARG A 151 -3.41 -25.45 6.51
CA ARG A 151 -2.20 -26.05 5.94
C ARG A 151 -1.37 -25.01 5.23
N ASN A 152 -0.08 -25.31 5.03
CA ASN A 152 0.80 -24.47 4.23
C ASN A 152 0.27 -24.33 2.81
N GLY A 153 0.28 -23.12 2.29
CA GLY A 153 -0.25 -22.77 0.96
C GLY A 153 -1.75 -22.53 0.91
N ASP A 154 -2.49 -22.68 2.02
CA ASP A 154 -3.89 -22.30 2.06
C ASP A 154 -4.01 -20.77 2.01
N VAL A 155 -4.97 -20.24 1.26
CA VAL A 155 -5.32 -18.83 1.24
C VAL A 155 -6.42 -18.58 2.26
N ILE A 156 -6.19 -17.64 3.15
CA ILE A 156 -7.08 -17.33 4.27
C ILE A 156 -7.61 -15.90 4.19
N LYS A 157 -8.82 -15.71 4.68
CA LYS A 157 -9.39 -14.41 5.02
C LYS A 157 -9.39 -14.26 6.53
N ALA A 158 -8.81 -13.17 7.01
CA ALA A 158 -8.69 -12.90 8.44
C ALA A 158 -8.85 -11.40 8.72
N LYS A 159 -8.98 -11.05 9.99
CA LYS A 159 -9.06 -9.67 10.46
C LYS A 159 -7.82 -9.32 11.27
N ILE A 160 -7.29 -8.11 11.06
CA ILE A 160 -6.19 -7.57 11.87
C ILE A 160 -6.73 -7.19 13.25
N VAL A 161 -6.15 -7.76 14.29
CA VAL A 161 -6.53 -7.48 15.70
C VAL A 161 -5.54 -6.49 16.31
N ASN A 162 -4.25 -6.62 16.02
CA ASN A 162 -3.21 -5.81 16.63
C ASN A 162 -2.02 -5.66 15.67
N THR A 163 -1.46 -4.45 15.64
CA THR A 163 -0.28 -4.13 14.81
C THR A 163 0.92 -3.66 15.65
N LYS A 164 0.82 -3.75 16.98
CA LYS A 164 1.88 -3.34 17.91
C LYS A 164 3.09 -4.28 17.85
N ASN A 165 4.23 -3.79 18.29
CA ASN A 165 5.47 -4.57 18.38
C ASN A 165 5.99 -5.14 17.04
N ARG A 166 5.70 -4.49 15.92
CA ARG A 166 6.10 -4.92 14.57
C ARG A 166 5.55 -6.29 14.15
N LEU A 167 4.54 -6.79 14.86
CA LEU A 167 3.84 -8.02 14.53
C LEU A 167 2.39 -7.70 14.19
N ILE A 168 1.93 -8.21 13.06
CA ILE A 168 0.54 -8.12 12.65
C ILE A 168 -0.17 -9.35 13.19
N GLN A 169 -0.94 -9.18 14.26
CA GLN A 169 -1.74 -10.26 14.83
C GLN A 169 -3.08 -10.34 14.13
N LEU A 170 -3.45 -11.55 13.77
CA LEU A 170 -4.64 -11.86 12.99
C LEU A 170 -5.61 -12.69 13.80
N SER A 171 -6.90 -12.55 13.51
CA SER A 171 -7.96 -13.42 14.03
C SER A 171 -8.81 -13.96 12.89
N MET A 172 -9.17 -15.23 13.00
CA MET A 172 -10.13 -15.92 12.15
C MET A 172 -11.40 -16.29 12.95
N ALA A 173 -11.67 -15.57 14.03
CA ALA A 173 -12.88 -15.77 14.81
C ALA A 173 -14.10 -15.22 14.07
N GLY A 174 -15.01 -16.10 13.67
CA GLY A 174 -16.25 -15.75 12.99
C GLY A 174 -16.49 -16.56 11.71
N PRO A 175 -17.74 -16.66 11.26
CA PRO A 175 -18.11 -17.47 10.09
C PRO A 175 -17.65 -16.88 8.75
N GLU A 176 -17.26 -15.60 8.75
CA GLU A 176 -16.79 -14.87 7.57
C GLU A 176 -15.31 -15.09 7.30
N TYR A 177 -14.58 -15.48 8.35
CA TYR A 177 -13.15 -15.68 8.32
C TYR A 177 -12.79 -17.15 8.27
N GLY A 178 -11.69 -17.46 7.64
CA GLY A 178 -11.22 -18.83 7.43
C GLY A 178 -10.50 -19.00 6.09
N VAL A 179 -10.32 -20.23 5.72
CA VAL A 179 -9.74 -20.60 4.43
C VAL A 179 -10.73 -20.27 3.31
N VAL A 180 -10.27 -19.53 2.30
CA VAL A 180 -11.03 -19.16 1.10
C VAL A 180 -10.61 -19.99 -0.12
N TYR A 181 -9.35 -20.44 -0.16
CA TYR A 181 -8.87 -21.41 -1.13
C TYR A 181 -7.90 -22.35 -0.45
N ALA A 182 -8.07 -23.67 -0.66
CA ALA A 182 -7.22 -24.70 -0.11
C ALA A 182 -6.74 -25.65 -1.21
N TYR A 183 -5.53 -26.16 -1.05
CA TYR A 183 -4.95 -27.11 -1.98
C TYR A 183 -4.81 -28.50 -1.37
N CYS A 184 -4.99 -29.53 -2.19
CA CYS A 184 -4.85 -30.90 -1.75
C CYS A 184 -3.43 -31.22 -1.31
N SER A 185 -3.26 -31.72 -0.08
CA SER A 185 -1.96 -32.05 0.49
C SER A 185 -1.22 -33.17 -0.26
N ARG A 186 -1.92 -33.94 -1.11
CA ARG A 186 -1.34 -35.04 -1.89
C ARG A 186 -0.96 -34.66 -3.32
N CYS A 187 -1.82 -33.94 -4.03
CA CYS A 187 -1.65 -33.69 -5.47
C CYS A 187 -1.63 -32.20 -5.84
N GLY A 188 -1.75 -31.29 -4.88
CA GLY A 188 -1.70 -29.84 -5.10
C GLY A 188 -2.90 -29.26 -5.85
N ASN A 189 -3.93 -30.08 -6.18
CA ASN A 189 -5.12 -29.57 -6.86
C ASN A 189 -5.98 -28.75 -5.92
N LEU A 190 -6.67 -27.73 -6.45
CA LEU A 190 -7.63 -26.95 -5.67
C LEU A 190 -8.72 -27.84 -5.12
N LEU A 191 -9.06 -27.66 -3.84
CA LEU A 191 -10.12 -28.39 -3.18
C LEU A 191 -11.47 -27.70 -3.45
N GLU A 192 -12.50 -28.49 -3.68
CA GLU A 192 -13.86 -28.02 -3.86
C GLU A 192 -14.70 -28.31 -2.61
N ARG A 193 -15.57 -27.38 -2.27
CA ARG A 193 -16.52 -27.56 -1.16
C ARG A 193 -17.73 -28.33 -1.63
N GLN A 194 -17.84 -29.60 -1.23
CA GLN A 194 -18.97 -30.47 -1.54
C GLN A 194 -19.61 -30.93 -0.24
N LYS A 195 -20.94 -30.68 -0.09
CA LYS A 195 -21.74 -31.08 1.10
C LYS A 195 -21.07 -30.71 2.45
N GLY A 196 -20.42 -29.54 2.53
CA GLY A 196 -19.77 -29.05 3.75
C GLY A 196 -18.38 -29.62 4.03
N ARG A 197 -17.82 -30.42 3.13
CA ARG A 197 -16.46 -30.98 3.20
C ARG A 197 -15.62 -30.52 2.02
N LEU A 198 -14.30 -30.43 2.21
CA LEU A 198 -13.39 -30.15 1.12
C LEU A 198 -12.96 -31.45 0.44
N THR A 199 -13.22 -31.57 -0.84
CA THR A 199 -12.94 -32.77 -1.61
C THR A 199 -12.05 -32.43 -2.80
N CYS A 200 -11.01 -33.22 -3.02
CA CYS A 200 -10.17 -33.10 -4.19
C CYS A 200 -10.82 -33.83 -5.38
N THR A 201 -11.08 -33.11 -6.46
CA THR A 201 -11.68 -33.68 -7.68
C THR A 201 -10.77 -34.64 -8.41
N LYS A 202 -9.43 -34.52 -8.22
CA LYS A 202 -8.42 -35.34 -8.91
C LYS A 202 -8.13 -36.66 -8.20
N CYS A 203 -8.05 -36.68 -6.87
CA CYS A 203 -7.66 -37.87 -6.12
C CYS A 203 -8.73 -38.34 -5.11
N ASN A 204 -9.91 -37.73 -5.12
CA ASN A 204 -11.06 -38.03 -4.26
C ASN A 204 -10.77 -37.99 -2.75
N ARG A 205 -9.70 -37.29 -2.37
CA ARG A 205 -9.35 -37.16 -0.96
C ARG A 205 -10.20 -36.09 -0.30
N VAL A 206 -10.70 -36.38 0.89
CA VAL A 206 -11.43 -35.42 1.73
C VAL A 206 -10.47 -34.83 2.74
N GLU A 207 -10.46 -33.51 2.85
CA GLU A 207 -9.65 -32.78 3.81
C GLU A 207 -10.51 -31.85 4.66
N HIS A 208 -10.02 -31.55 5.87
CA HIS A 208 -10.66 -30.65 6.80
C HIS A 208 -9.89 -29.34 6.88
N ARG A 209 -10.62 -28.22 6.86
CA ARG A 209 -10.12 -26.86 7.11
C ARG A 209 -11.21 -26.05 7.80
N GLN A 210 -10.83 -25.01 8.49
CA GLN A 210 -11.77 -23.97 8.87
C GLN A 210 -12.07 -23.10 7.66
N THR A 211 -13.14 -23.40 6.94
CA THR A 211 -13.52 -22.66 5.74
C THR A 211 -14.31 -21.42 6.05
N ALA A 212 -14.00 -20.31 5.38
CA ALA A 212 -14.82 -19.11 5.37
C ALA A 212 -16.17 -19.37 4.67
N ARG A 213 -17.17 -18.54 4.95
CA ARG A 213 -18.45 -18.59 4.24
C ARG A 213 -18.27 -18.39 2.73
N THR A 214 -17.32 -17.54 2.34
CA THR A 214 -16.99 -17.15 0.97
C THR A 214 -16.00 -18.10 0.28
N TYR A 215 -15.83 -19.33 0.79
CA TYR A 215 -14.92 -20.30 0.19
C TYR A 215 -15.20 -20.52 -1.32
N GLY A 216 -14.20 -20.32 -2.16
CA GLY A 216 -14.27 -20.49 -3.60
C GLY A 216 -14.90 -19.33 -4.39
N THR A 217 -15.35 -18.26 -3.71
CA THR A 217 -16.03 -17.10 -4.35
C THR A 217 -15.32 -15.78 -4.09
N GLU A 218 -14.26 -15.75 -3.28
CA GLU A 218 -13.51 -14.55 -2.97
C GLU A 218 -12.69 -14.11 -4.19
N GLU A 219 -12.75 -12.82 -4.55
CA GLU A 219 -11.97 -12.27 -5.65
C GLU A 219 -10.55 -11.94 -5.14
N LEU A 220 -9.53 -12.49 -5.80
CA LEU A 220 -8.11 -12.30 -5.51
C LEU A 220 -7.45 -11.32 -6.49
N VAL A 221 -8.19 -10.29 -6.93
CA VAL A 221 -7.73 -9.37 -7.98
C VAL A 221 -6.81 -8.28 -7.43
#